data_41aa09f1167c21dc1a427a24f9bf00cb
#
_entry.id   41aa09f1167c21dc1a427a24f9bf00cb
#
_cell.length_a   1.000
_cell.length_b   1.000
_cell.length_c   1.000
_cell.angle_alpha   90.00
_cell.angle_beta   90.00
_cell.angle_gamma   90.00
#
_symmetry.space_group_name_H-M   'P 1'
#
loop_
_entity.id
_entity.type
_entity.pdbx_description
1 polymer ?
#
loop_
_entity_poly.entity_id
_entity_poly.type
_entity_poly.pdbx_seq_one_letter_code
_entity_poly.pdbx_strand_id
1 'polypeptide(L)'
;SYSACRISEIAEEIFRLDEAMKAGFGWEMGPFEMWDAVGFLNGVKEIKNQGLTIPNWIKELEKNDDFKFYSLENEIPEFYDLSNNKLTKIPGLEGVVTLGNLNEKALVWKNNEASILDIGDGIINVSFHSKMNTIGSEILQALNHAIDLAENGDYKGIVIANEGANFSAGANVGIIFMLAAEQEYEELEMAVREFQNTTMRLRYSSVPVVAAPHGLTLGGGCEICLHSDKVIAHAETYMGLVEFGVGLIPGGGGTKEMALRFSDGLKQGDMRINRFRDNFLTIGQAKVSSSGEEAMELGFLRKGIDEVIISRKNQISYAKEICLKMSEKGYVQKNMRKDITVLGQEGLGIIYAGANSMKSGNYMSEHDQLISEKLGYVLSGGDLSQLTKVSEKYLLEMERKAFIELCTERKTLERIQSLLQTGKILRN
;
A
#
# COMPACT_ATOMS: atom_id res chain seq x y z
N SER A 1 -10.70 -6.69 -35.11
CA SER A 1 -10.78 -7.58 -36.29
C SER A 1 -9.88 -8.80 -36.14
N TYR A 2 -8.56 -8.63 -36.05
CA TYR A 2 -7.61 -9.77 -36.05
C TYR A 2 -7.95 -10.81 -34.96
N SER A 3 -8.12 -10.40 -33.71
CA SER A 3 -8.44 -11.28 -32.56
C SER A 3 -9.72 -12.08 -32.82
N ALA A 4 -10.77 -11.41 -33.33
CA ALA A 4 -12.04 -12.08 -33.62
C ALA A 4 -11.95 -13.10 -34.77
N CYS A 5 -11.04 -12.90 -35.73
CA CYS A 5 -10.78 -13.86 -36.80
C CYS A 5 -9.93 -15.06 -36.32
N ARG A 6 -9.22 -14.94 -35.21
CA ARG A 6 -8.31 -15.96 -34.68
C ARG A 6 -8.88 -16.74 -33.46
N ILE A 7 -10.03 -16.33 -32.95
CA ILE A 7 -10.75 -17.13 -31.94
C ILE A 7 -11.07 -18.51 -32.56
N SER A 8 -11.07 -19.54 -31.77
CA SER A 8 -11.13 -20.95 -32.13
C SER A 8 -9.84 -21.52 -32.76
N GLU A 9 -8.93 -20.68 -33.27
CA GLU A 9 -7.62 -21.09 -33.79
C GLU A 9 -6.54 -21.00 -32.68
N ILE A 10 -6.57 -19.92 -31.91
CA ILE A 10 -5.60 -19.63 -30.83
C ILE A 10 -6.17 -19.99 -29.45
N ALA A 11 -7.43 -19.65 -29.21
CA ALA A 11 -8.16 -19.95 -27.99
C ALA A 11 -9.63 -20.18 -28.31
N GLU A 12 -10.31 -21.03 -27.54
CA GLU A 12 -11.74 -21.29 -27.72
C GLU A 12 -12.61 -20.18 -27.08
N GLU A 13 -12.07 -19.53 -26.01
CA GLU A 13 -12.81 -18.56 -25.22
C GLU A 13 -12.17 -17.16 -25.33
N ILE A 14 -12.99 -16.13 -25.55
CA ILE A 14 -12.54 -14.75 -25.77
C ILE A 14 -11.74 -14.19 -24.61
N PHE A 15 -12.13 -14.51 -23.35
CA PHE A 15 -11.45 -14.01 -22.15
C PHE A 15 -10.01 -14.51 -22.05
N ARG A 16 -9.69 -15.73 -22.52
CA ARG A 16 -8.32 -16.24 -22.50
C ARG A 16 -7.40 -15.44 -23.40
N LEU A 17 -7.93 -14.99 -24.56
CA LEU A 17 -7.18 -14.16 -25.47
C LEU A 17 -6.94 -12.77 -24.86
N ASP A 18 -7.96 -12.20 -24.24
CA ASP A 18 -7.84 -10.90 -23.53
C ASP A 18 -6.84 -11.00 -22.39
N GLU A 19 -6.90 -12.05 -21.57
CA GLU A 19 -5.96 -12.28 -20.48
C GLU A 19 -4.52 -12.52 -20.98
N ALA A 20 -4.36 -13.25 -22.09
CA ALA A 20 -3.04 -13.46 -22.68
C ALA A 20 -2.41 -12.14 -23.16
N MET A 21 -3.21 -11.25 -23.76
CA MET A 21 -2.74 -9.93 -24.19
C MET A 21 -2.39 -9.03 -23.00
N LYS A 22 -3.20 -9.05 -21.95
CA LYS A 22 -2.90 -8.31 -20.71
C LYS A 22 -1.63 -8.84 -20.03
N ALA A 23 -1.50 -10.15 -19.88
CA ALA A 23 -0.35 -10.75 -19.23
C ALA A 23 0.94 -10.66 -20.06
N GLY A 24 0.85 -10.88 -21.40
CA GLY A 24 2.02 -10.94 -22.24
C GLY A 24 2.57 -9.58 -22.68
N PHE A 25 1.72 -8.56 -22.78
CA PHE A 25 2.08 -7.24 -23.30
C PHE A 25 1.83 -6.09 -22.31
N GLY A 26 1.35 -6.39 -21.11
CA GLY A 26 1.06 -5.37 -20.10
C GLY A 26 -0.10 -4.44 -20.47
N TRP A 27 -1.04 -4.90 -21.29
CA TRP A 27 -2.21 -4.10 -21.67
C TRP A 27 -3.18 -3.99 -20.48
N GLU A 28 -3.82 -2.85 -20.35
CA GLU A 28 -4.88 -2.64 -19.33
C GLU A 28 -6.17 -3.36 -19.71
N MET A 29 -6.48 -3.43 -21.02
CA MET A 29 -7.66 -4.09 -21.57
C MET A 29 -7.25 -5.04 -22.69
N GLY A 30 -7.90 -6.20 -22.74
CA GLY A 30 -7.79 -7.09 -23.89
C GLY A 30 -8.59 -6.61 -25.10
N PRO A 31 -8.42 -7.26 -26.28
CA PRO A 31 -9.08 -6.85 -27.51
C PRO A 31 -10.62 -6.79 -27.44
N PHE A 32 -11.25 -7.73 -26.77
CA PHE A 32 -12.71 -7.77 -26.64
C PHE A 32 -13.23 -6.84 -25.54
N GLU A 33 -12.48 -6.67 -24.46
CA GLU A 33 -12.75 -5.64 -23.44
C GLU A 33 -12.69 -4.23 -24.05
N MET A 34 -11.66 -3.94 -24.87
CA MET A 34 -11.57 -2.67 -25.62
C MET A 34 -12.74 -2.50 -26.60
N TRP A 35 -13.19 -3.58 -27.23
CA TRP A 35 -14.31 -3.51 -28.15
C TRP A 35 -15.60 -3.13 -27.43
N ASP A 36 -15.86 -3.71 -26.26
CA ASP A 36 -17.00 -3.33 -25.41
C ASP A 36 -16.90 -1.87 -24.94
N ALA A 37 -15.71 -1.39 -24.59
CA ALA A 37 -15.49 -0.01 -24.19
C ALA A 37 -15.77 1.01 -25.29
N VAL A 38 -15.46 0.69 -26.54
CA VAL A 38 -15.78 1.51 -27.74
C VAL A 38 -17.26 1.38 -28.15
N GLY A 39 -17.90 0.28 -27.74
CA GLY A 39 -19.23 -0.14 -28.16
C GLY A 39 -19.20 -1.09 -29.35
N PHE A 40 -19.92 -2.20 -29.26
CA PHE A 40 -19.87 -3.29 -30.24
C PHE A 40 -20.13 -2.81 -31.69
N LEU A 41 -21.24 -2.13 -31.91
CA LEU A 41 -21.62 -1.65 -33.25
C LEU A 41 -20.66 -0.57 -33.81
N ASN A 42 -20.12 0.29 -32.93
CA ASN A 42 -19.12 1.27 -33.34
C ASN A 42 -17.84 0.58 -33.84
N GLY A 43 -17.38 -0.43 -33.06
CA GLY A 43 -16.23 -1.24 -33.49
C GLY A 43 -16.45 -1.97 -34.81
N VAL A 44 -17.63 -2.57 -35.04
CA VAL A 44 -18.00 -3.20 -36.31
C VAL A 44 -17.97 -2.19 -37.44
N LYS A 45 -18.56 -1.01 -37.25
CA LYS A 45 -18.58 0.06 -38.25
C LYS A 45 -17.17 0.50 -38.66
N GLU A 46 -16.31 0.67 -37.66
CA GLU A 46 -14.92 1.10 -37.91
C GLU A 46 -14.12 0.02 -38.65
N ILE A 47 -14.27 -1.25 -38.29
CA ILE A 47 -13.65 -2.38 -38.99
C ILE A 47 -14.09 -2.42 -40.47
N LYS A 48 -15.39 -2.18 -40.73
CA LYS A 48 -15.93 -2.10 -42.08
C LYS A 48 -15.34 -0.92 -42.88
N ASN A 49 -15.26 0.25 -42.28
CA ASN A 49 -14.69 1.45 -42.88
C ASN A 49 -13.25 1.26 -43.31
N GLN A 50 -12.48 0.52 -42.51
CA GLN A 50 -11.07 0.20 -42.78
C GLN A 50 -10.90 -0.97 -43.78
N GLY A 51 -11.98 -1.58 -44.26
CA GLY A 51 -11.94 -2.71 -45.19
C GLY A 51 -11.34 -3.99 -44.58
N LEU A 52 -11.36 -4.11 -43.26
CA LEU A 52 -10.83 -5.27 -42.55
C LEU A 52 -11.86 -6.39 -42.49
N THR A 53 -11.38 -7.62 -42.34
CA THR A 53 -12.23 -8.83 -42.29
C THR A 53 -13.04 -8.88 -40.99
N ILE A 54 -14.33 -9.20 -41.10
CA ILE A 54 -15.24 -9.49 -39.98
C ILE A 54 -15.65 -10.96 -40.10
N PRO A 55 -15.40 -11.79 -39.07
CA PRO A 55 -15.81 -13.19 -39.09
C PRO A 55 -17.35 -13.31 -39.01
N ASN A 56 -17.88 -14.46 -39.47
CA ASN A 56 -19.34 -14.64 -39.59
C ASN A 56 -20.06 -14.57 -38.24
N TRP A 57 -19.46 -15.08 -37.19
CA TRP A 57 -20.04 -15.04 -35.84
C TRP A 57 -20.28 -13.59 -35.32
N ILE A 58 -19.39 -12.65 -35.68
CA ILE A 58 -19.60 -11.22 -35.36
C ILE A 58 -20.76 -10.64 -36.20
N LYS A 59 -20.87 -11.01 -37.49
CA LYS A 59 -21.98 -10.53 -38.34
C LYS A 59 -23.34 -10.99 -37.82
N GLU A 60 -23.42 -12.17 -37.23
CA GLU A 60 -24.66 -12.69 -36.65
C GLU A 60 -25.07 -11.88 -35.41
N LEU A 61 -24.11 -11.37 -34.67
CA LEU A 61 -24.35 -10.56 -33.47
C LEU A 61 -24.74 -9.09 -33.75
N GLU A 62 -24.47 -8.60 -35.01
CA GLU A 62 -24.88 -7.24 -35.41
C GLU A 62 -26.40 -6.99 -35.32
N LYS A 63 -27.21 -8.02 -35.18
CA LYS A 63 -28.67 -7.93 -35.03
C LYS A 63 -29.08 -7.52 -33.61
N ASN A 64 -28.17 -7.53 -32.68
CA ASN A 64 -28.39 -7.15 -31.27
C ASN A 64 -27.70 -5.82 -30.99
N ASP A 65 -28.47 -4.75 -30.90
CA ASP A 65 -27.97 -3.39 -30.74
C ASP A 65 -27.24 -3.18 -29.39
N ASP A 66 -27.58 -3.94 -28.36
CA ASP A 66 -27.02 -3.85 -27.00
C ASP A 66 -26.03 -4.98 -26.68
N PHE A 67 -25.46 -5.64 -27.72
CA PHE A 67 -24.54 -6.74 -27.51
C PHE A 67 -23.25 -6.29 -26.81
N LYS A 68 -22.81 -7.11 -25.85
CA LYS A 68 -21.53 -7.00 -25.17
C LYS A 68 -20.85 -8.36 -25.09
N PHE A 69 -19.52 -8.36 -25.19
CA PHE A 69 -18.71 -9.56 -24.99
C PHE A 69 -18.63 -9.96 -23.52
N TYR A 70 -18.72 -8.99 -22.61
CA TYR A 70 -18.66 -9.19 -21.18
C TYR A 70 -19.88 -8.60 -20.48
N SER A 71 -20.26 -9.26 -19.38
CA SER A 71 -21.34 -8.84 -18.49
C SER A 71 -20.99 -9.17 -17.06
N LEU A 72 -21.82 -8.71 -16.13
CA LEU A 72 -21.76 -9.06 -14.71
C LEU A 72 -23.09 -9.69 -14.29
N GLU A 73 -23.07 -10.92 -13.80
CA GLU A 73 -24.20 -11.54 -13.13
C GLU A 73 -23.89 -11.73 -11.64
N ASN A 74 -24.62 -11.03 -10.77
CA ASN A 74 -24.38 -11.06 -9.32
C ASN A 74 -22.89 -10.81 -8.96
N GLU A 75 -22.30 -9.77 -9.56
CA GLU A 75 -20.91 -9.34 -9.34
C GLU A 75 -19.85 -10.31 -9.91
N ILE A 76 -20.28 -11.41 -10.54
CA ILE A 76 -19.39 -12.38 -11.20
C ILE A 76 -19.26 -12.02 -12.67
N PRO A 77 -18.04 -11.84 -13.20
CA PRO A 77 -17.83 -11.58 -14.61
C PRO A 77 -18.25 -12.75 -15.48
N GLU A 78 -18.99 -12.45 -16.55
CA GLU A 78 -19.37 -13.37 -17.61
C GLU A 78 -18.75 -12.95 -18.92
N PHE A 79 -18.48 -13.91 -19.79
CA PHE A 79 -18.04 -13.70 -21.15
C PHE A 79 -19.00 -14.35 -22.14
N TYR A 80 -19.05 -13.83 -23.37
CA TYR A 80 -19.83 -14.45 -24.43
C TYR A 80 -19.09 -15.71 -24.94
N ASP A 81 -19.68 -16.86 -24.68
CA ASP A 81 -19.19 -18.17 -25.09
C ASP A 81 -19.71 -18.51 -26.47
N LEU A 82 -18.80 -18.62 -27.43
CA LEU A 82 -19.13 -18.93 -28.83
C LEU A 82 -19.67 -20.35 -29.02
N SER A 83 -19.35 -21.27 -28.11
CA SER A 83 -19.77 -22.68 -28.25
C SER A 83 -21.27 -22.88 -28.03
N ASN A 84 -21.85 -22.07 -27.15
CA ASN A 84 -23.26 -22.17 -26.77
C ASN A 84 -24.07 -20.90 -27.08
N ASN A 85 -23.41 -19.84 -27.62
CA ASN A 85 -23.99 -18.54 -27.96
C ASN A 85 -24.69 -17.86 -26.76
N LYS A 86 -24.09 -17.93 -25.57
CA LYS A 86 -24.60 -17.36 -24.31
C LYS A 86 -23.49 -16.72 -23.50
N LEU A 87 -23.88 -15.82 -22.59
CA LEU A 87 -23.01 -15.37 -21.51
C LEU A 87 -22.78 -16.53 -20.53
N THR A 88 -21.55 -16.77 -20.19
CA THR A 88 -21.09 -17.85 -19.31
C THR A 88 -20.08 -17.29 -18.30
N LYS A 89 -20.18 -17.68 -17.04
CA LYS A 89 -19.28 -17.21 -15.99
C LYS A 89 -17.84 -17.57 -16.33
N ILE A 90 -16.93 -16.59 -16.10
CA ILE A 90 -15.49 -16.86 -16.27
C ILE A 90 -15.06 -17.87 -15.21
N PRO A 91 -14.55 -19.04 -15.60
CA PRO A 91 -14.15 -20.09 -14.63
C PRO A 91 -13.07 -19.62 -13.66
N GLY A 92 -13.18 -20.01 -12.39
CA GLY A 92 -12.18 -19.71 -11.35
C GLY A 92 -12.30 -18.30 -10.75
N LEU A 93 -13.40 -17.58 -11.04
CA LEU A 93 -13.71 -16.30 -10.40
C LEU A 93 -14.84 -16.41 -9.37
N GLU A 94 -15.34 -17.60 -9.09
CA GLU A 94 -16.34 -17.83 -8.04
C GLU A 94 -15.77 -17.46 -6.67
N GLY A 95 -16.42 -16.52 -5.99
CA GLY A 95 -15.97 -16.02 -4.68
C GLY A 95 -14.79 -15.05 -4.72
N VAL A 96 -14.33 -14.68 -5.92
CA VAL A 96 -13.31 -13.62 -6.06
C VAL A 96 -13.95 -12.25 -5.87
N VAL A 97 -13.46 -11.50 -4.89
CA VAL A 97 -13.87 -10.12 -4.65
C VAL A 97 -13.07 -9.20 -5.57
N THR A 98 -13.79 -8.53 -6.48
CA THR A 98 -13.28 -7.44 -7.31
C THR A 98 -14.04 -6.17 -6.94
N LEU A 99 -13.34 -5.15 -6.42
CA LEU A 99 -13.99 -3.96 -5.86
C LEU A 99 -14.81 -3.20 -6.93
N GLY A 100 -14.28 -3.13 -8.15
CA GLY A 100 -14.97 -2.48 -9.27
C GLY A 100 -16.24 -3.21 -9.75
N ASN A 101 -16.44 -4.46 -9.37
CA ASN A 101 -17.62 -5.25 -9.75
C ASN A 101 -18.73 -5.20 -8.69
N LEU A 102 -18.46 -4.67 -7.51
CA LEU A 102 -19.42 -4.57 -6.43
C LEU A 102 -20.56 -3.63 -6.82
N ASN A 103 -21.77 -3.99 -6.45
CA ASN A 103 -22.95 -3.16 -6.71
C ASN A 103 -23.00 -1.93 -5.78
N GLU A 104 -23.86 -0.96 -6.12
CA GLU A 104 -23.98 0.28 -5.34
C GLU A 104 -24.37 0.05 -3.87
N LYS A 105 -25.01 -1.07 -3.54
CA LYS A 105 -25.40 -1.41 -2.16
C LYS A 105 -24.21 -1.80 -1.28
N ALA A 106 -23.11 -2.22 -1.89
CA ALA A 106 -21.87 -2.50 -1.17
C ALA A 106 -21.19 -1.23 -0.66
N LEU A 107 -21.51 -0.06 -1.21
CA LEU A 107 -20.96 1.20 -0.76
C LEU A 107 -21.53 1.60 0.60
N VAL A 108 -20.69 1.53 1.65
CA VAL A 108 -21.05 1.92 3.01
C VAL A 108 -20.82 3.42 3.22
N TRP A 109 -19.69 3.93 2.75
CA TRP A 109 -19.30 5.33 2.89
C TRP A 109 -18.24 5.72 1.87
N LYS A 110 -18.17 7.00 1.51
CA LYS A 110 -17.12 7.56 0.65
C LYS A 110 -16.90 9.04 0.87
N ASN A 111 -15.70 9.49 0.55
CA ASN A 111 -15.35 10.90 0.27
C ASN A 111 -14.66 11.01 -1.11
N ASN A 112 -13.93 12.10 -1.37
CA ASN A 112 -13.29 12.27 -2.68
C ASN A 112 -12.10 11.34 -2.90
N GLU A 113 -11.40 10.89 -1.85
CA GLU A 113 -10.14 10.16 -1.93
C GLU A 113 -10.22 8.71 -1.46
N ALA A 114 -11.33 8.29 -0.83
CA ALA A 114 -11.49 6.93 -0.35
C ALA A 114 -12.95 6.46 -0.32
N SER A 115 -13.15 5.15 -0.35
CA SER A 115 -14.44 4.51 -0.11
C SER A 115 -14.32 3.35 0.87
N ILE A 116 -15.40 3.11 1.61
CA ILE A 116 -15.60 1.94 2.47
C ILE A 116 -16.66 1.09 1.81
N LEU A 117 -16.33 -0.16 1.51
CA LEU A 117 -17.16 -1.12 0.81
C LEU A 117 -17.43 -2.34 1.70
N ASP A 118 -18.66 -2.77 1.81
CA ASP A 118 -19.00 -4.06 2.38
C ASP A 118 -18.66 -5.16 1.38
N ILE A 119 -17.66 -5.96 1.69
CA ILE A 119 -17.22 -7.08 0.85
C ILE A 119 -17.80 -8.42 1.29
N GLY A 120 -18.87 -8.39 2.13
CA GLY A 120 -19.60 -9.55 2.61
C GLY A 120 -19.00 -10.19 3.87
N ASP A 121 -19.76 -11.09 4.49
CA ASP A 121 -19.44 -11.85 5.71
C ASP A 121 -19.14 -10.98 6.95
N GLY A 122 -19.54 -9.70 6.91
CA GLY A 122 -19.27 -8.71 7.94
C GLY A 122 -17.85 -8.13 7.87
N ILE A 123 -17.22 -8.17 6.72
CA ILE A 123 -15.91 -7.55 6.47
C ILE A 123 -16.08 -6.33 5.57
N ILE A 124 -15.50 -5.20 5.98
CA ILE A 124 -15.42 -4.00 5.14
C ILE A 124 -14.03 -3.85 4.53
N ASN A 125 -13.99 -3.25 3.35
CA ASN A 125 -12.76 -2.86 2.67
C ASN A 125 -12.63 -1.35 2.59
N VAL A 126 -11.48 -0.80 2.96
CA VAL A 126 -11.12 0.60 2.71
C VAL A 126 -10.27 0.66 1.44
N SER A 127 -10.76 1.38 0.44
CA SER A 127 -10.09 1.58 -0.86
C SER A 127 -9.74 3.05 -1.06
N PHE A 128 -8.53 3.33 -1.55
CA PHE A 128 -8.02 4.67 -1.81
C PHE A 128 -8.19 5.03 -3.28
N HIS A 129 -8.48 6.31 -3.57
CA HIS A 129 -8.74 6.84 -4.92
C HIS A 129 -7.97 8.12 -5.22
N SER A 130 -7.14 8.61 -4.30
CA SER A 130 -6.29 9.76 -4.53
C SER A 130 -5.26 9.47 -5.62
N LYS A 131 -4.68 10.52 -6.21
CA LYS A 131 -3.60 10.35 -7.20
C LYS A 131 -2.45 9.54 -6.60
N MET A 132 -2.07 8.43 -7.24
CA MET A 132 -1.06 7.48 -6.73
C MET A 132 -1.40 6.90 -5.34
N ASN A 133 -2.64 6.98 -4.92
CA ASN A 133 -3.09 6.59 -3.59
C ASN A 133 -2.28 7.24 -2.46
N THR A 134 -1.91 8.53 -2.64
CA THR A 134 -1.21 9.30 -1.61
C THR A 134 -2.14 9.58 -0.44
N ILE A 135 -1.63 9.41 0.77
CA ILE A 135 -2.40 9.48 2.00
C ILE A 135 -2.47 10.93 2.47
N GLY A 136 -3.65 11.50 2.41
CA GLY A 136 -4.03 12.80 2.96
C GLY A 136 -5.08 12.65 4.05
N SER A 137 -5.62 13.78 4.53
CA SER A 137 -6.63 13.83 5.58
C SER A 137 -7.90 13.03 5.27
N GLU A 138 -8.36 13.03 4.01
CA GLU A 138 -9.56 12.29 3.60
C GLU A 138 -9.37 10.77 3.70
N ILE A 139 -8.18 10.25 3.38
CA ILE A 139 -7.88 8.81 3.58
C ILE A 139 -7.78 8.47 5.06
N LEU A 140 -7.13 9.34 5.87
CA LEU A 140 -7.09 9.14 7.32
C LEU A 140 -8.49 9.16 7.94
N GLN A 141 -9.37 10.05 7.47
CA GLN A 141 -10.77 10.09 7.86
C GLN A 141 -11.50 8.78 7.52
N ALA A 142 -11.29 8.25 6.30
CA ALA A 142 -11.90 6.98 5.88
C ALA A 142 -11.44 5.80 6.75
N LEU A 143 -10.14 5.71 7.05
CA LEU A 143 -9.59 4.69 7.95
C LEU A 143 -10.18 4.79 9.35
N ASN A 144 -10.24 6.00 9.92
CA ASN A 144 -10.84 6.22 11.23
C ASN A 144 -12.33 5.86 11.23
N HIS A 145 -13.07 6.24 10.18
CA HIS A 145 -14.50 5.92 10.07
C HIS A 145 -14.74 4.40 9.93
N ALA A 146 -13.91 3.69 9.17
CA ALA A 146 -13.97 2.22 9.08
C ALA A 146 -13.75 1.55 10.45
N ILE A 147 -12.80 2.07 11.26
CA ILE A 147 -12.58 1.59 12.62
C ILE A 147 -13.82 1.86 13.48
N ASP A 148 -14.39 3.07 13.42
CA ASP A 148 -15.59 3.43 14.18
C ASP A 148 -16.77 2.51 13.86
N LEU A 149 -17.02 2.23 12.57
CA LEU A 149 -18.06 1.31 12.13
C LEU A 149 -17.85 -0.11 12.69
N ALA A 150 -16.61 -0.60 12.64
CA ALA A 150 -16.30 -1.94 13.10
C ALA A 150 -16.35 -2.05 14.64
N GLU A 151 -15.84 -1.03 15.36
CA GLU A 151 -15.85 -0.99 16.82
C GLU A 151 -17.26 -0.81 17.39
N ASN A 152 -18.18 -0.20 16.65
CA ASN A 152 -19.61 -0.13 17.03
C ASN A 152 -20.37 -1.46 16.86
N GLY A 153 -19.71 -2.49 16.33
CA GLY A 153 -20.25 -3.84 16.22
C GLY A 153 -20.95 -4.14 14.90
N ASP A 154 -20.91 -3.23 13.92
CA ASP A 154 -21.53 -3.42 12.62
C ASP A 154 -20.73 -4.42 11.75
N TYR A 155 -19.40 -4.50 11.97
CA TYR A 155 -18.50 -5.34 11.19
C TYR A 155 -17.52 -6.13 12.05
N LYS A 156 -17.04 -7.25 11.51
CA LYS A 156 -16.17 -8.21 12.19
C LYS A 156 -14.68 -7.97 11.93
N GLY A 157 -14.36 -7.16 10.92
CA GLY A 157 -12.98 -6.88 10.54
C GLY A 157 -12.86 -5.93 9.37
N ILE A 158 -11.63 -5.45 9.17
CA ILE A 158 -11.29 -4.44 8.16
C ILE A 158 -10.20 -5.00 7.25
N VAL A 159 -10.42 -4.90 5.95
CA VAL A 159 -9.40 -5.09 4.91
C VAL A 159 -9.01 -3.71 4.37
N ILE A 160 -7.73 -3.46 4.15
CA ILE A 160 -7.23 -2.27 3.47
C ILE A 160 -6.62 -2.74 2.16
N ALA A 161 -7.33 -2.53 1.07
CA ALA A 161 -6.92 -3.01 -0.25
C ALA A 161 -7.40 -2.08 -1.35
N ASN A 162 -6.56 -1.93 -2.38
CA ASN A 162 -6.85 -1.11 -3.55
C ASN A 162 -6.82 -1.97 -4.81
N GLU A 163 -7.58 -1.55 -5.81
CA GLU A 163 -7.35 -1.94 -7.20
C GLU A 163 -6.46 -0.90 -7.89
N GLY A 164 -5.96 -1.22 -9.08
CA GLY A 164 -5.02 -0.35 -9.79
C GLY A 164 -3.56 -0.75 -9.60
N ALA A 165 -2.64 0.12 -10.02
CA ALA A 165 -1.22 -0.23 -10.15
C ALA A 165 -0.46 -0.32 -8.82
N ASN A 166 -0.86 0.49 -7.82
CA ASN A 166 -0.10 0.65 -6.58
C ASN A 166 -1.01 0.66 -5.36
N PHE A 167 -0.49 0.18 -4.24
CA PHE A 167 -1.17 0.30 -2.95
C PHE A 167 -1.16 1.75 -2.46
N SER A 168 0.02 2.37 -2.34
CA SER A 168 0.16 3.79 -1.99
C SER A 168 1.60 4.27 -2.22
N ALA A 169 1.74 5.47 -2.77
CA ALA A 169 3.03 6.15 -2.89
C ALA A 169 3.47 6.88 -1.60
N GLY A 170 2.69 6.77 -0.51
CA GLY A 170 2.99 7.36 0.78
C GLY A 170 2.17 8.60 1.13
N ALA A 171 2.62 9.36 2.11
CA ALA A 171 1.96 10.59 2.54
C ALA A 171 1.98 11.68 1.44
N ASN A 172 1.00 12.58 1.47
CA ASN A 172 0.94 13.72 0.56
C ASN A 172 2.02 14.75 0.93
N VAL A 173 3.22 14.59 0.36
CA VAL A 173 4.36 15.49 0.61
C VAL A 173 4.12 16.94 0.16
N GLY A 174 3.14 17.18 -0.72
CA GLY A 174 2.75 18.54 -1.14
C GLY A 174 2.15 19.34 0.01
N ILE A 175 1.33 18.71 0.86
CA ILE A 175 0.75 19.34 2.06
C ILE A 175 1.88 19.63 3.07
N ILE A 176 2.80 18.68 3.28
CA ILE A 176 3.95 18.86 4.17
C ILE A 176 4.79 20.05 3.71
N PHE A 177 5.07 20.12 2.39
CA PHE A 177 5.83 21.24 1.81
C PHE A 177 5.12 22.58 2.02
N MET A 178 3.83 22.66 1.76
CA MET A 178 3.04 23.89 1.89
C MET A 178 3.08 24.41 3.33
N LEU A 179 2.71 23.57 4.30
CA LEU A 179 2.69 23.95 5.71
C LEU A 179 4.08 24.34 6.22
N ALA A 180 5.12 23.61 5.84
CA ALA A 180 6.48 23.92 6.25
C ALA A 180 7.02 25.20 5.59
N ALA A 181 6.70 25.47 4.32
CA ALA A 181 7.08 26.70 3.61
C ALA A 181 6.38 27.95 4.17
N GLU A 182 5.13 27.79 4.62
CA GLU A 182 4.35 28.85 5.29
C GLU A 182 4.70 28.99 6.78
N GLN A 183 5.56 28.11 7.31
CA GLN A 183 5.99 28.04 8.72
C GLN A 183 4.84 27.71 9.69
N GLU A 184 3.79 27.05 9.21
CA GLU A 184 2.64 26.58 9.99
C GLU A 184 2.98 25.25 10.69
N TYR A 185 3.98 25.31 11.57
CA TYR A 185 4.52 24.10 12.24
C TYR A 185 3.56 23.47 13.24
N GLU A 186 2.66 24.24 13.85
CA GLU A 186 1.64 23.71 14.77
C GLU A 186 0.62 22.86 13.98
N GLU A 187 0.19 23.34 12.82
CA GLU A 187 -0.73 22.60 11.94
C GLU A 187 -0.07 21.36 11.36
N LEU A 188 1.21 21.48 10.98
CA LEU A 188 2.00 20.34 10.53
C LEU A 188 2.16 19.27 11.65
N GLU A 189 2.41 19.70 12.90
CA GLU A 189 2.48 18.78 14.03
C GLU A 189 1.13 18.09 14.28
N MET A 190 0.02 18.82 14.16
CA MET A 190 -1.32 18.23 14.28
C MET A 190 -1.58 17.20 13.19
N ALA A 191 -1.21 17.47 11.94
CA ALA A 191 -1.36 16.54 10.82
C ALA A 191 -0.53 15.24 11.02
N VAL A 192 0.73 15.37 11.47
CA VAL A 192 1.58 14.21 11.79
C VAL A 192 1.01 13.43 12.96
N ARG A 193 0.51 14.10 13.99
CA ARG A 193 -0.15 13.48 15.15
C ARG A 193 -1.42 12.73 14.75
N GLU A 194 -2.23 13.29 13.84
CA GLU A 194 -3.42 12.62 13.31
C GLU A 194 -3.03 11.34 12.57
N PHE A 195 -1.99 11.40 11.73
CA PHE A 195 -1.48 10.21 11.05
C PHE A 195 -1.04 9.14 12.04
N GLN A 196 -0.21 9.49 13.04
CA GLN A 196 0.22 8.59 14.10
C GLN A 196 -0.96 8.00 14.88
N ASN A 197 -1.95 8.81 15.23
CA ASN A 197 -3.14 8.34 15.93
C ASN A 197 -3.92 7.34 15.09
N THR A 198 -4.07 7.59 13.79
CA THR A 198 -4.78 6.69 12.86
C THR A 198 -4.06 5.34 12.74
N THR A 199 -2.74 5.34 12.53
CA THR A 199 -1.96 4.10 12.48
C THR A 199 -2.00 3.32 13.79
N MET A 200 -1.97 4.03 14.93
CA MET A 200 -2.12 3.40 16.25
C MET A 200 -3.53 2.86 16.48
N ARG A 201 -4.58 3.51 15.97
CA ARG A 201 -5.95 2.97 16.01
C ARG A 201 -6.08 1.69 15.16
N LEU A 202 -5.45 1.65 13.97
CA LEU A 202 -5.39 0.41 13.17
C LEU A 202 -4.72 -0.73 13.97
N ARG A 203 -3.58 -0.45 14.60
CA ARG A 203 -2.81 -1.43 15.36
C ARG A 203 -3.54 -1.98 16.59
N TYR A 204 -4.36 -1.17 17.20
CA TYR A 204 -5.07 -1.47 18.45
C TYR A 204 -6.59 -1.46 18.27
N SER A 205 -7.06 -1.71 17.09
CA SER A 205 -8.48 -1.93 16.79
C SER A 205 -9.04 -3.12 17.59
N SER A 206 -10.30 -3.04 17.98
CA SER A 206 -11.00 -4.16 18.62
C SER A 206 -11.38 -5.29 17.65
N VAL A 207 -11.25 -5.04 16.34
CA VAL A 207 -11.43 -6.04 15.28
C VAL A 207 -10.15 -6.20 14.47
N PRO A 208 -9.92 -7.36 13.82
CA PRO A 208 -8.73 -7.58 13.01
C PRO A 208 -8.66 -6.62 11.82
N VAL A 209 -7.46 -6.13 11.55
CA VAL A 209 -7.12 -5.29 10.39
C VAL A 209 -6.10 -6.01 9.52
N VAL A 210 -6.45 -6.26 8.26
CA VAL A 210 -5.59 -6.94 7.28
C VAL A 210 -5.31 -6.00 6.11
N ALA A 211 -4.03 -5.71 5.83
CA ALA A 211 -3.62 -4.95 4.65
C ALA A 211 -3.22 -5.88 3.51
N ALA A 212 -3.60 -5.51 2.28
CA ALA A 212 -3.30 -6.26 1.06
C ALA A 212 -2.51 -5.40 0.05
N PRO A 213 -1.22 -5.10 0.33
CA PRO A 213 -0.41 -4.25 -0.53
C PRO A 213 0.07 -4.95 -1.80
N HIS A 214 0.28 -4.15 -2.87
CA HIS A 214 0.86 -4.54 -4.15
C HIS A 214 1.48 -3.31 -4.82
N GLY A 215 2.38 -3.54 -5.78
CA GLY A 215 3.07 -2.44 -6.43
C GLY A 215 3.77 -1.54 -5.42
N LEU A 216 3.80 -0.24 -5.66
CA LEU A 216 4.40 0.72 -4.74
C LEU A 216 3.63 0.76 -3.41
N THR A 217 4.35 0.52 -2.31
CA THR A 217 3.85 0.55 -0.94
C THR A 217 4.87 1.33 -0.10
N LEU A 218 4.91 2.64 -0.32
CA LEU A 218 5.99 3.50 0.15
C LEU A 218 5.55 4.41 1.31
N GLY A 219 6.50 4.79 2.15
CA GLY A 219 6.31 5.77 3.21
C GLY A 219 5.07 5.50 4.05
N GLY A 220 4.13 6.44 4.10
CA GLY A 220 2.87 6.29 4.82
C GLY A 220 2.06 5.04 4.45
N GLY A 221 2.13 4.56 3.19
CA GLY A 221 1.52 3.29 2.78
C GLY A 221 2.20 2.09 3.43
N CYS A 222 3.53 2.12 3.54
CA CYS A 222 4.29 1.15 4.31
C CYS A 222 3.90 1.22 5.79
N GLU A 223 3.78 2.42 6.37
CA GLU A 223 3.41 2.62 7.77
C GLU A 223 2.03 2.04 8.11
N ILE A 224 1.02 2.17 7.22
CA ILE A 224 -0.28 1.50 7.38
C ILE A 224 -0.11 -0.03 7.44
N CYS A 225 0.68 -0.60 6.54
CA CYS A 225 0.97 -2.04 6.55
C CYS A 225 1.69 -2.48 7.83
N LEU A 226 2.68 -1.71 8.28
CA LEU A 226 3.42 -1.99 9.51
C LEU A 226 2.51 -2.04 10.75
N HIS A 227 1.41 -1.28 10.76
CA HIS A 227 0.45 -1.20 11.86
C HIS A 227 -0.76 -2.13 11.72
N SER A 228 -0.86 -2.89 10.63
CA SER A 228 -1.91 -3.89 10.45
C SER A 228 -1.61 -5.17 11.24
N ASP A 229 -2.65 -5.89 11.64
CA ASP A 229 -2.52 -7.18 12.33
C ASP A 229 -1.85 -8.21 11.47
N LYS A 230 -2.18 -8.21 10.17
CA LYS A 230 -1.57 -9.07 9.17
C LYS A 230 -1.50 -8.39 7.82
N VAL A 231 -0.45 -8.70 7.07
CA VAL A 231 -0.25 -8.23 5.71
C VAL A 231 -0.28 -9.42 4.76
N ILE A 232 -1.11 -9.31 3.72
CA ILE A 232 -1.17 -10.26 2.60
C ILE A 232 -0.60 -9.54 1.38
N ALA A 233 0.71 -9.55 1.25
CA ALA A 233 1.41 -8.87 0.18
C ALA A 233 1.33 -9.65 -1.15
N HIS A 234 1.17 -8.95 -2.26
CA HIS A 234 1.42 -9.55 -3.57
C HIS A 234 2.92 -9.78 -3.78
N ALA A 235 3.31 -10.78 -4.56
CA ALA A 235 4.73 -11.03 -4.87
C ALA A 235 5.42 -9.79 -5.46
N GLU A 236 4.72 -9.05 -6.31
CA GLU A 236 5.16 -7.74 -6.84
C GLU A 236 4.74 -6.62 -5.88
N THR A 237 5.36 -6.56 -4.70
CA THR A 237 5.20 -5.49 -3.72
C THR A 237 6.54 -4.81 -3.48
N TYR A 238 6.60 -3.52 -3.78
CA TYR A 238 7.78 -2.66 -3.64
C TYR A 238 7.60 -1.80 -2.40
N MET A 239 8.04 -2.31 -1.25
CA MET A 239 7.73 -1.77 0.06
C MET A 239 8.95 -1.09 0.69
N GLY A 240 8.76 0.10 1.27
CA GLY A 240 9.84 0.82 1.91
C GLY A 240 9.44 2.10 2.63
N LEU A 241 10.26 2.47 3.62
CA LEU A 241 10.22 3.77 4.29
C LEU A 241 11.22 4.70 3.58
N VAL A 242 10.71 5.60 2.75
CA VAL A 242 11.52 6.35 1.77
C VAL A 242 11.73 7.82 2.13
N GLU A 243 11.27 8.24 3.29
CA GLU A 243 11.26 9.62 3.77
C GLU A 243 12.65 10.25 3.81
N PHE A 244 13.71 9.45 4.06
CA PHE A 244 15.09 9.92 4.04
C PHE A 244 15.49 10.58 2.71
N GLY A 245 14.97 10.06 1.60
CA GLY A 245 15.21 10.59 0.26
C GLY A 245 14.75 12.04 0.10
N VAL A 246 13.70 12.44 0.80
CA VAL A 246 13.14 13.79 0.76
C VAL A 246 13.55 14.67 1.96
N GLY A 247 14.54 14.23 2.73
CA GLY A 247 15.07 15.01 3.84
C GLY A 247 14.34 14.81 5.17
N LEU A 248 13.52 13.78 5.29
CA LEU A 248 12.69 13.47 6.46
C LEU A 248 13.01 12.09 7.03
N ILE A 249 12.41 11.77 8.16
CA ILE A 249 12.30 10.41 8.69
C ILE A 249 10.84 9.97 8.62
N PRO A 250 10.51 8.67 8.73
CA PRO A 250 9.13 8.22 8.84
C PRO A 250 8.42 8.93 10.00
N GLY A 251 7.23 9.48 9.75
CA GLY A 251 6.50 10.30 10.72
C GLY A 251 5.16 9.73 11.18
N GLY A 252 4.64 8.72 10.47
CA GLY A 252 3.35 8.09 10.79
C GLY A 252 3.47 6.86 11.71
N GLY A 253 4.55 6.73 12.46
CA GLY A 253 4.86 5.61 13.34
C GLY A 253 5.84 4.60 12.77
N GLY A 254 6.38 4.83 11.58
CA GLY A 254 7.28 3.89 10.89
C GLY A 254 8.60 3.70 11.64
N THR A 255 9.23 4.77 12.11
CA THR A 255 10.47 4.68 12.89
C THR A 255 10.22 3.95 14.22
N LYS A 256 9.14 4.28 14.93
CA LYS A 256 8.70 3.59 16.14
C LYS A 256 8.47 2.09 15.88
N GLU A 257 7.79 1.75 14.78
CA GLU A 257 7.49 0.36 14.44
C GLU A 257 8.75 -0.46 14.15
N MET A 258 9.71 0.13 13.45
CA MET A 258 11.00 -0.53 13.20
C MET A 258 11.82 -0.69 14.48
N ALA A 259 11.76 0.26 15.43
CA ALA A 259 12.36 0.10 16.75
C ALA A 259 11.68 -1.02 17.57
N LEU A 260 10.35 -1.14 17.48
CA LEU A 260 9.60 -2.23 18.11
C LEU A 260 9.98 -3.59 17.53
N ARG A 261 10.04 -3.70 16.20
CA ARG A 261 10.45 -4.94 15.50
C ARG A 261 11.89 -5.33 15.79
N PHE A 262 12.77 -4.34 15.92
CA PHE A 262 14.13 -4.57 16.41
C PHE A 262 14.10 -5.18 17.81
N SER A 263 13.36 -4.58 18.75
CA SER A 263 13.22 -5.05 20.12
C SER A 263 12.68 -6.49 20.20
N ASP A 264 11.60 -6.78 19.45
CA ASP A 264 10.98 -8.11 19.42
C ASP A 264 11.87 -9.18 18.80
N GLY A 265 12.72 -8.78 17.89
CA GLY A 265 13.67 -9.67 17.24
C GLY A 265 14.92 -9.98 18.07
N LEU A 266 15.17 -9.30 19.19
CA LEU A 266 16.35 -9.55 20.02
C LEU A 266 16.26 -10.90 20.74
N LYS A 267 17.31 -11.71 20.57
CA LYS A 267 17.49 -12.97 21.29
C LYS A 267 18.66 -12.89 22.25
N GLN A 268 18.64 -13.73 23.27
CA GLN A 268 19.78 -13.84 24.18
C GLN A 268 21.04 -14.27 23.41
N GLY A 269 22.13 -13.51 23.53
CA GLY A 269 23.38 -13.73 22.83
C GLY A 269 23.49 -13.07 21.44
N ASP A 270 22.44 -12.38 20.96
CA ASP A 270 22.53 -11.64 19.70
C ASP A 270 23.55 -10.49 19.78
N MET A 271 24.24 -10.24 18.67
CA MET A 271 25.03 -9.03 18.45
C MET A 271 24.10 -7.85 18.11
N ARG A 272 23.44 -7.28 19.16
CA ARG A 272 22.43 -6.20 19.05
C ARG A 272 22.84 -5.07 18.12
N ILE A 273 24.09 -4.69 18.18
CA ILE A 273 24.68 -3.59 17.40
C ILE A 273 24.56 -3.81 15.90
N ASN A 274 24.88 -5.01 15.41
CA ASN A 274 24.76 -5.30 13.99
C ASN A 274 23.30 -5.24 13.52
N ARG A 275 22.40 -5.84 14.31
CA ARG A 275 20.97 -5.78 14.02
C ARG A 275 20.42 -4.35 14.06
N PHE A 276 20.85 -3.55 15.02
CA PHE A 276 20.49 -2.13 15.12
C PHE A 276 20.98 -1.34 13.91
N ARG A 277 22.26 -1.53 13.53
CA ARG A 277 22.82 -0.92 12.33
C ARG A 277 22.04 -1.30 11.07
N ASP A 278 21.71 -2.58 10.89
CA ASP A 278 21.00 -3.05 9.71
C ASP A 278 19.57 -2.48 9.66
N ASN A 279 18.89 -2.40 10.80
CA ASN A 279 17.59 -1.74 10.94
C ASN A 279 17.67 -0.24 10.59
N PHE A 280 18.68 0.47 11.10
CA PHE A 280 18.95 1.86 10.76
C PHE A 280 19.21 2.03 9.25
N LEU A 281 20.06 1.18 8.66
CA LEU A 281 20.41 1.27 7.23
C LEU A 281 19.21 0.97 6.32
N THR A 282 18.26 0.18 6.76
CA THR A 282 17.02 -0.06 5.99
C THR A 282 16.27 1.25 5.76
N ILE A 283 16.13 2.09 6.78
CA ILE A 283 15.44 3.39 6.69
C ILE A 283 16.40 4.46 6.12
N GLY A 284 17.63 4.57 6.66
CA GLY A 284 18.59 5.61 6.31
C GLY A 284 19.10 5.56 4.86
N GLN A 285 18.98 4.42 4.20
CA GLN A 285 19.25 4.28 2.77
C GLN A 285 17.96 4.33 1.92
N ALA A 286 16.82 4.58 2.55
CA ALA A 286 15.50 4.56 1.89
C ALA A 286 15.30 3.29 1.05
N LYS A 287 15.63 2.11 1.63
CA LYS A 287 15.54 0.85 0.90
C LYS A 287 14.10 0.55 0.54
N VAL A 288 13.91 0.14 -0.70
CA VAL A 288 12.64 -0.37 -1.22
C VAL A 288 12.86 -1.81 -1.63
N SER A 289 12.01 -2.70 -1.17
CA SER A 289 12.08 -4.11 -1.59
C SER A 289 11.73 -4.24 -3.07
N SER A 290 12.38 -5.16 -3.74
CA SER A 290 12.09 -5.52 -5.14
C SER A 290 10.99 -6.60 -5.26
N SER A 291 10.52 -7.11 -4.12
CA SER A 291 9.44 -8.13 -4.04
C SER A 291 8.87 -8.20 -2.63
N GLY A 292 7.73 -8.91 -2.49
CA GLY A 292 7.17 -9.22 -1.17
C GLY A 292 8.10 -10.07 -0.30
N GLU A 293 8.86 -10.99 -0.89
CA GLU A 293 9.83 -11.82 -0.16
C GLU A 293 10.99 -10.97 0.38
N GLU A 294 11.55 -10.06 -0.43
CA GLU A 294 12.59 -9.15 0.05
C GLU A 294 12.06 -8.19 1.13
N ALA A 295 10.78 -7.83 1.08
CA ALA A 295 10.16 -7.05 2.16
C ALA A 295 10.19 -7.79 3.52
N MET A 296 10.13 -9.13 3.52
CA MET A 296 10.33 -9.94 4.74
C MET A 296 11.80 -9.92 5.19
N GLU A 297 12.75 -9.93 4.26
CA GLU A 297 14.18 -9.86 4.59
C GLU A 297 14.56 -8.51 5.17
N LEU A 298 14.00 -7.43 4.62
CA LEU A 298 14.19 -6.06 5.10
C LEU A 298 13.45 -5.77 6.43
N GLY A 299 12.58 -6.67 6.88
CA GLY A 299 11.83 -6.54 8.13
C GLY A 299 10.55 -5.70 8.03
N PHE A 300 10.13 -5.30 6.81
CA PHE A 300 8.84 -4.65 6.57
C PHE A 300 7.67 -5.62 6.68
N LEU A 301 7.88 -6.90 6.38
CA LEU A 301 6.94 -7.98 6.63
C LEU A 301 7.50 -8.93 7.72
N ARG A 302 6.62 -9.54 8.50
CA ARG A 302 6.97 -10.37 9.66
C ARG A 302 6.92 -11.85 9.27
N LYS A 303 8.07 -12.53 9.32
CA LYS A 303 8.14 -13.97 9.04
C LYS A 303 7.23 -14.77 9.98
N GLY A 304 6.42 -15.67 9.40
CA GLY A 304 5.47 -16.49 10.13
C GLY A 304 4.17 -15.80 10.59
N ILE A 305 4.01 -14.50 10.27
CA ILE A 305 2.79 -13.73 10.53
C ILE A 305 2.20 -13.24 9.22
N ASP A 306 2.98 -12.46 8.45
CA ASP A 306 2.57 -11.91 7.18
C ASP A 306 2.80 -12.93 6.05
N GLU A 307 2.07 -12.82 4.95
CA GLU A 307 2.13 -13.76 3.84
C GLU A 307 2.34 -13.05 2.50
N VAL A 308 3.02 -13.74 1.58
CA VAL A 308 3.21 -13.32 0.20
C VAL A 308 2.43 -14.25 -0.71
N ILE A 309 1.63 -13.69 -1.61
CA ILE A 309 0.83 -14.44 -2.57
C ILE A 309 1.16 -14.04 -4.01
N ILE A 310 0.99 -14.96 -4.94
CA ILE A 310 1.30 -14.75 -6.36
C ILE A 310 0.09 -14.20 -7.13
N SER A 311 -1.13 -14.64 -6.77
CA SER A 311 -2.33 -14.27 -7.51
C SER A 311 -2.87 -12.91 -7.06
N ARG A 312 -2.66 -11.88 -7.90
CA ARG A 312 -3.22 -10.55 -7.65
C ARG A 312 -4.75 -10.55 -7.63
N LYS A 313 -5.38 -11.34 -8.51
CA LYS A 313 -6.85 -11.46 -8.58
C LYS A 313 -7.46 -11.96 -7.27
N ASN A 314 -6.78 -12.90 -6.59
CA ASN A 314 -7.29 -13.52 -5.37
C ASN A 314 -6.89 -12.78 -4.08
N GLN A 315 -6.09 -11.71 -4.18
CA GLN A 315 -5.49 -11.07 -3.02
C GLN A 315 -6.53 -10.52 -2.04
N ILE A 316 -7.53 -9.79 -2.54
CA ILE A 316 -8.56 -9.19 -1.68
C ILE A 316 -9.43 -10.27 -1.04
N SER A 317 -9.83 -11.27 -1.81
CA SER A 317 -10.61 -12.42 -1.31
C SER A 317 -9.86 -13.18 -0.22
N TYR A 318 -8.56 -13.42 -0.44
CA TYR A 318 -7.73 -14.10 0.54
C TYR A 318 -7.51 -13.26 1.80
N ALA A 319 -7.29 -11.94 1.65
CA ALA A 319 -7.22 -11.02 2.79
C ALA A 319 -8.53 -10.99 3.59
N LYS A 320 -9.70 -10.98 2.91
CA LYS A 320 -11.02 -11.11 3.52
C LYS A 320 -11.14 -12.42 4.31
N GLU A 321 -10.80 -13.55 3.70
CA GLU A 321 -10.85 -14.87 4.34
C GLU A 321 -9.99 -14.93 5.61
N ILE A 322 -8.77 -14.39 5.54
CA ILE A 322 -7.86 -14.32 6.68
C ILE A 322 -8.43 -13.42 7.78
N CYS A 323 -8.96 -12.24 7.42
CA CYS A 323 -9.57 -11.31 8.35
C CYS A 323 -10.76 -11.96 9.08
N LEU A 324 -11.63 -12.63 8.35
CA LEU A 324 -12.77 -13.37 8.90
C LEU A 324 -12.31 -14.49 9.84
N LYS A 325 -11.33 -15.30 9.42
CA LYS A 325 -10.76 -16.37 10.27
C LYS A 325 -10.14 -15.84 11.56
N MET A 326 -9.51 -14.66 11.52
CA MET A 326 -8.96 -14.03 12.73
C MET A 326 -10.08 -13.64 13.70
N SER A 327 -11.16 -13.06 13.19
CA SER A 327 -12.33 -12.71 13.99
C SER A 327 -13.00 -13.95 14.61
N GLU A 328 -13.26 -14.98 13.81
CA GLU A 328 -13.94 -16.21 14.24
C GLU A 328 -13.12 -17.02 15.26
N LYS A 329 -11.80 -16.93 15.23
CA LYS A 329 -10.91 -17.57 16.21
C LYS A 329 -10.87 -16.84 17.57
N GLY A 330 -11.67 -15.79 17.73
CA GLY A 330 -11.71 -15.00 18.98
C GLY A 330 -10.56 -13.99 19.00
N TYR A 331 -10.52 -13.06 18.02
CA TYR A 331 -9.58 -11.96 18.01
C TYR A 331 -9.64 -11.18 19.33
N VAL A 332 -8.47 -10.87 19.87
CA VAL A 332 -8.33 -10.09 21.11
C VAL A 332 -7.54 -8.83 20.80
N GLN A 333 -8.14 -7.70 21.13
CA GLN A 333 -7.49 -6.39 21.03
C GLN A 333 -6.16 -6.38 21.81
N LYS A 334 -5.10 -5.94 21.17
CA LYS A 334 -3.77 -5.83 21.79
C LYS A 334 -3.71 -4.61 22.70
N ASN A 335 -2.76 -4.64 23.64
CA ASN A 335 -2.45 -3.48 24.49
C ASN A 335 -1.22 -2.73 23.96
N MET A 336 -1.25 -1.40 24.10
CA MET A 336 -0.10 -0.56 23.74
C MET A 336 1.15 -0.98 24.51
N ARG A 337 2.25 -1.12 23.81
CA ARG A 337 3.53 -1.62 24.33
C ARG A 337 4.24 -0.56 25.20
N LYS A 338 4.83 -1.01 26.28
CA LYS A 338 5.61 -0.19 27.21
C LYS A 338 7.00 -0.78 27.50
N ASP A 339 7.38 -1.77 26.71
CA ASP A 339 8.54 -2.63 26.98
C ASP A 339 9.48 -2.74 25.76
N ILE A 340 9.51 -1.73 24.89
CA ILE A 340 10.37 -1.69 23.71
C ILE A 340 11.79 -1.41 24.13
N THR A 341 12.68 -2.36 23.87
CA THR A 341 14.11 -2.25 24.19
C THR A 341 14.81 -1.36 23.19
N VAL A 342 15.45 -0.30 23.69
CA VAL A 342 16.27 0.65 22.91
C VAL A 342 17.68 0.71 23.46
N LEU A 343 18.66 1.05 22.59
CA LEU A 343 20.09 0.97 22.95
C LEU A 343 20.65 2.22 23.65
N GLY A 344 19.92 3.34 23.63
CA GLY A 344 20.40 4.61 24.16
C GLY A 344 21.72 5.06 23.53
N GLN A 345 22.67 5.52 24.36
CA GLN A 345 23.98 6.02 23.93
C GLN A 345 24.80 4.99 23.14
N GLU A 346 24.64 3.70 23.39
CA GLU A 346 25.31 2.64 22.61
C GLU A 346 24.89 2.71 21.12
N GLY A 347 23.59 2.85 20.86
CA GLY A 347 23.06 3.01 19.49
C GLY A 347 23.46 4.35 18.86
N LEU A 348 23.33 5.44 19.62
CA LEU A 348 23.70 6.79 19.14
C LEU A 348 25.19 6.85 18.74
N GLY A 349 26.08 6.32 19.56
CA GLY A 349 27.51 6.34 19.29
C GLY A 349 27.88 5.71 17.97
N ILE A 350 27.24 4.60 17.61
CA ILE A 350 27.47 3.91 16.32
C ILE A 350 26.97 4.74 15.15
N ILE A 351 25.77 5.31 15.27
CA ILE A 351 25.21 6.12 14.18
C ILE A 351 26.03 7.39 13.97
N TYR A 352 26.39 8.10 15.04
CA TYR A 352 27.20 9.32 14.93
C TYR A 352 28.60 9.04 14.36
N ALA A 353 29.27 7.98 14.83
CA ALA A 353 30.56 7.58 14.29
C ALA A 353 30.45 7.18 12.81
N GLY A 354 29.43 6.40 12.44
CA GLY A 354 29.19 5.98 11.07
C GLY A 354 28.87 7.16 10.14
N ALA A 355 27.94 8.03 10.53
CA ALA A 355 27.56 9.21 9.75
C ALA A 355 28.75 10.19 9.57
N ASN A 356 29.51 10.43 10.65
CA ASN A 356 30.70 11.27 10.56
C ASN A 356 31.80 10.68 9.64
N SER A 357 32.00 9.35 9.68
CA SER A 357 32.92 8.66 8.77
C SER A 357 32.47 8.77 7.32
N MET A 358 31.18 8.56 7.03
CA MET A 358 30.64 8.70 5.69
C MET A 358 30.73 10.12 5.15
N LYS A 359 30.45 11.13 6.00
CA LYS A 359 30.61 12.55 5.65
C LYS A 359 32.09 12.87 5.34
N SER A 360 33.02 12.46 6.21
CA SER A 360 34.44 12.69 6.03
C SER A 360 34.99 12.04 4.76
N GLY A 361 34.39 10.93 4.32
CA GLY A 361 34.72 10.26 3.06
C GLY A 361 33.99 10.83 1.84
N ASN A 362 33.17 11.90 1.97
CA ASN A 362 32.32 12.48 0.93
C ASN A 362 31.26 11.50 0.35
N TYR A 363 30.83 10.49 1.13
CA TYR A 363 29.75 9.59 0.78
C TYR A 363 28.37 10.10 1.25
N MET A 364 28.35 11.15 2.08
CA MET A 364 27.16 11.69 2.72
C MET A 364 27.27 13.22 2.80
N SER A 365 26.19 13.94 2.52
CA SER A 365 26.11 15.39 2.69
C SER A 365 25.97 15.76 4.18
N GLU A 366 26.13 17.06 4.50
CA GLU A 366 25.85 17.54 5.86
C GLU A 366 24.39 17.36 6.26
N HIS A 367 23.49 17.52 5.30
CA HIS A 367 22.08 17.32 5.56
C HIS A 367 21.70 15.84 5.73
N ASP A 368 22.31 14.94 4.96
CA ASP A 368 22.14 13.49 5.18
C ASP A 368 22.69 13.08 6.56
N GLN A 369 23.77 13.70 7.04
CA GLN A 369 24.26 13.47 8.41
C GLN A 369 23.24 13.89 9.44
N LEU A 370 22.65 15.10 9.31
CA LEU A 370 21.62 15.59 10.22
C LEU A 370 20.40 14.64 10.28
N ILE A 371 19.91 14.22 9.11
CA ILE A 371 18.77 13.28 9.05
C ILE A 371 19.13 11.95 9.70
N SER A 372 20.36 11.44 9.45
CA SER A 372 20.89 10.21 10.07
C SER A 372 20.92 10.29 11.59
N GLU A 373 21.38 11.42 12.11
CA GLU A 373 21.44 11.68 13.56
C GLU A 373 20.05 11.74 14.18
N LYS A 374 19.07 12.40 13.51
CA LYS A 374 17.67 12.43 13.96
C LYS A 374 17.02 11.04 13.94
N LEU A 375 17.21 10.29 12.85
CA LEU A 375 16.73 8.90 12.75
C LEU A 375 17.34 8.01 13.83
N GLY A 376 18.67 8.08 13.99
CA GLY A 376 19.42 7.34 15.01
C GLY A 376 18.95 7.68 16.42
N TYR A 377 18.67 8.96 16.68
CA TYR A 377 18.16 9.44 17.96
C TYR A 377 16.81 8.77 18.33
N VAL A 378 15.87 8.72 17.39
CA VAL A 378 14.56 8.07 17.62
C VAL A 378 14.72 6.56 17.81
N LEU A 379 15.45 5.87 16.90
CA LEU A 379 15.66 4.42 16.97
C LEU A 379 16.38 3.98 18.26
N SER A 380 17.30 4.81 18.75
CA SER A 380 18.01 4.55 20.01
C SER A 380 17.22 4.86 21.26
N GLY A 381 16.03 5.50 21.14
CA GLY A 381 15.25 5.96 22.28
C GLY A 381 15.83 7.20 22.96
N GLY A 382 16.63 8.01 22.24
CA GLY A 382 17.26 9.21 22.73
C GLY A 382 18.56 8.97 23.48
N ASP A 383 19.00 9.99 24.22
CA ASP A 383 20.26 9.99 24.97
C ASP A 383 20.08 9.30 26.35
N LEU A 384 19.68 8.02 26.31
CA LEU A 384 19.59 7.18 27.51
C LEU A 384 20.94 6.55 27.80
N SER A 385 21.39 6.59 29.04
CA SER A 385 22.73 6.15 29.46
C SER A 385 23.00 4.66 29.23
N GLN A 386 21.95 3.86 29.09
CA GLN A 386 22.06 2.40 28.94
C GLN A 386 20.85 1.83 28.19
N LEU A 387 20.94 0.57 27.83
CA LEU A 387 19.82 -0.22 27.31
C LEU A 387 18.61 -0.10 28.23
N THR A 388 17.51 0.41 27.70
CA THR A 388 16.31 0.78 28.48
C THR A 388 15.06 0.29 27.76
N LYS A 389 13.99 0.06 28.51
CA LYS A 389 12.65 -0.21 27.96
C LYS A 389 11.83 1.07 27.95
N VAL A 390 11.27 1.40 26.79
CA VAL A 390 10.44 2.60 26.57
C VAL A 390 9.05 2.22 26.03
N SER A 391 8.11 3.17 26.07
CA SER A 391 6.77 2.98 25.53
C SER A 391 6.70 3.39 24.04
N GLU A 392 5.70 2.87 23.32
CA GLU A 392 5.40 3.35 21.96
C GLU A 392 5.11 4.85 21.95
N LYS A 393 4.33 5.34 22.93
CA LYS A 393 4.02 6.78 23.06
C LYS A 393 5.29 7.64 23.11
N TYR A 394 6.27 7.21 23.88
CA TYR A 394 7.56 7.90 24.00
C TYR A 394 8.27 7.97 22.64
N LEU A 395 8.34 6.85 21.91
CA LEU A 395 8.98 6.83 20.58
C LEU A 395 8.20 7.64 19.54
N LEU A 396 6.87 7.63 19.57
CA LEU A 396 6.03 8.44 18.68
C LEU A 396 6.21 9.94 18.93
N GLU A 397 6.34 10.38 20.17
CA GLU A 397 6.63 11.77 20.51
C GLU A 397 8.00 12.19 19.98
N MET A 398 9.03 11.34 20.14
CA MET A 398 10.36 11.58 19.59
C MET A 398 10.37 11.63 18.07
N GLU A 399 9.70 10.68 17.41
CA GLU A 399 9.57 10.60 15.96
C GLU A 399 8.93 11.88 15.40
N ARG A 400 7.79 12.30 15.96
CA ARG A 400 7.09 13.51 15.53
C ARG A 400 7.95 14.76 15.74
N LYS A 401 8.61 14.91 16.88
CA LYS A 401 9.50 16.03 17.15
C LYS A 401 10.64 16.09 16.15
N ALA A 402 11.32 14.97 15.89
CA ALA A 402 12.42 14.90 14.92
C ALA A 402 11.93 15.19 13.49
N PHE A 403 10.72 14.72 13.13
CA PHE A 403 10.11 15.02 11.84
C PHE A 403 9.86 16.52 11.66
N ILE A 404 9.25 17.17 12.64
CA ILE A 404 8.97 18.62 12.60
C ILE A 404 10.27 19.43 12.55
N GLU A 405 11.27 19.07 13.36
CA GLU A 405 12.58 19.73 13.32
C GLU A 405 13.23 19.64 11.93
N LEU A 406 13.12 18.49 11.23
CA LEU A 406 13.60 18.36 9.86
C LEU A 406 12.78 19.19 8.85
N CYS A 407 11.48 19.42 9.08
CA CYS A 407 10.66 20.30 8.26
C CYS A 407 11.06 21.79 8.37
N THR A 408 11.77 22.20 9.42
CA THR A 408 12.30 23.58 9.52
C THR A 408 13.57 23.78 8.70
N GLU A 409 14.19 22.72 8.21
CA GLU A 409 15.43 22.77 7.47
C GLU A 409 15.19 23.16 6.01
N ARG A 410 15.84 24.21 5.54
CA ARG A 410 15.76 24.69 4.15
C ARG A 410 16.11 23.58 3.14
N LYS A 411 17.11 22.76 3.42
CA LYS A 411 17.54 21.67 2.55
C LYS A 411 16.49 20.58 2.42
N THR A 412 15.71 20.30 3.46
CA THR A 412 14.54 19.42 3.40
C THR A 412 13.49 19.98 2.43
N LEU A 413 13.15 21.26 2.55
CA LEU A 413 12.18 21.92 1.64
C LEU A 413 12.67 21.87 0.18
N GLU A 414 13.95 22.09 -0.07
CA GLU A 414 14.55 21.98 -1.40
C GLU A 414 14.41 20.55 -1.97
N ARG A 415 14.60 19.50 -1.15
CA ARG A 415 14.40 18.09 -1.55
C ARG A 415 12.96 17.80 -1.90
N ILE A 416 12.03 18.19 -1.05
CA ILE A 416 10.59 17.99 -1.30
C ILE A 416 10.17 18.72 -2.57
N GLN A 417 10.59 19.98 -2.73
CA GLN A 417 10.30 20.77 -3.92
C GLN A 417 10.83 20.11 -5.20
N SER A 418 12.06 19.61 -5.17
CA SER A 418 12.65 18.88 -6.30
C SER A 418 11.82 17.65 -6.68
N LEU A 419 11.42 16.86 -5.69
CA LEU A 419 10.55 15.70 -5.94
C LEU A 419 9.21 16.11 -6.58
N LEU A 420 8.54 17.14 -6.05
CA LEU A 420 7.25 17.63 -6.57
C LEU A 420 7.34 18.17 -7.98
N GLN A 421 8.43 18.88 -8.32
CA GLN A 421 8.60 19.51 -9.62
C GLN A 421 9.17 18.59 -10.70
N THR A 422 10.09 17.70 -10.33
CA THR A 422 10.89 16.93 -11.30
C THR A 422 10.67 15.43 -11.19
N GLY A 423 10.04 14.94 -10.14
CA GLY A 423 9.93 13.51 -9.81
C GLY A 423 11.26 12.89 -9.36
N LYS A 424 12.31 13.71 -9.11
CA LYS A 424 13.65 13.22 -8.76
C LYS A 424 14.08 13.65 -7.36
N ILE A 425 14.74 12.73 -6.67
CA ILE A 425 15.35 12.99 -5.37
C ILE A 425 16.59 13.89 -5.55
N LEU A 426 16.62 15.01 -4.82
CA LEU A 426 17.77 15.89 -4.71
C LEU A 426 18.70 15.44 -3.59
N ARG A 427 20.02 15.47 -3.83
CA ARG A 427 21.05 15.32 -2.80
C ARG A 427 21.80 16.64 -2.65
N ASN A 428 21.60 17.32 -1.51
CA ASN A 428 22.13 18.68 -1.24
C ASN A 428 22.90 18.75 0.07
#